data_dd8258480b981b5695d873999a954665
#
_entry.id   dd8258480b981b5695d873999a954665
#
_cell.length_a   1.000
_cell.length_b   1.000
_cell.length_c   1.000
_cell.angle_alpha   90.00
_cell.angle_beta   90.00
_cell.angle_gamma   90.00
#
_symmetry.space_group_name_H-M   'P 1'
#
loop_
_entity.id
_entity.type
_entity.pdbx_description
1 polymer ?
#
loop_
_entity_poly.entity_id
_entity_poly.type
_entity_poly.pdbx_seq_one_letter_code
_entity_poly.pdbx_strand_id
1 'polypeptide(L)'
;MSASPILEYLESLRARFVGLTDGKVAAYIPELSHADPDWFGICIATRDGFVYEVGDSRQPFTLQSISKPLTYGLVLEENGEDTVLAKIGVEPSGEAFNAISLRPQTGAPLNPLINAGAIAACGLIQGDAAEAKIARVLGAFSRYAGRALDIDERVYNSESATGHRNRAIGWMLRNFAILGNEPSPTLETYFRQCSIRVTCRDLALMGATLANGGVNPVSGVRALAEEYVDNVLSVMATCGMYDYSGEWLYRTGLPAKSGVGGGILAVQPGRLGIGVFSPRLDPQGNSVRGIAVCRALAAELGLHLFDAAQPRAPAVRLATTRRKVASKQRRPPAVAEHLRKAGKRLRLYHLQGPLAFAAVEPVVREIMARASDTNCFILNLRMVQAIDPAATSLLAGTRRELLGLGKVLIFSEASTWWQLLIDAGIDREAIFTDDDFALEYGENLLLAECFQDVAWEAQTPLEKCALFAGFEFEELALLERLLATRCYQRGQTIVAAGQSSDELFVITRGSAMVSVPTQNGVTRLNSFTSGMTFGDIAFIDRSPRSANVTALGPVECRVLTRQAFTRLDSEAPAVKIRLLQNLAHGMSGMVRHLSRELAALK
;
A
#
# COMPACT_ATOMS: atom_id res chain seq x y z
N MET A 1 0.90 -3.56 -19.76
CA MET A 1 0.42 -3.30 -18.39
C MET A 1 1.65 -3.33 -17.51
N SER A 2 1.96 -2.24 -16.83
CA SER A 2 3.08 -2.16 -15.87
C SER A 2 2.86 -3.22 -14.79
N ALA A 3 3.90 -3.98 -14.46
CA ALA A 3 3.81 -5.02 -13.43
C ALA A 3 3.62 -4.31 -12.07
N SER A 4 2.62 -4.70 -11.30
CA SER A 4 2.42 -4.14 -9.96
C SER A 4 3.54 -4.64 -9.02
N PRO A 5 4.14 -3.80 -8.17
CA PRO A 5 5.14 -4.23 -7.18
C PRO A 5 4.68 -5.41 -6.30
N ILE A 6 3.37 -5.54 -6.11
CA ILE A 6 2.78 -6.66 -5.37
C ILE A 6 2.85 -7.94 -6.19
N LEU A 7 2.64 -7.86 -7.50
CA LEU A 7 2.79 -9.00 -8.40
C LEU A 7 4.25 -9.45 -8.48
N GLU A 8 5.21 -8.52 -8.57
CA GLU A 8 6.64 -8.83 -8.51
C GLU A 8 7.02 -9.56 -7.21
N TYR A 9 6.49 -9.10 -6.08
CA TYR A 9 6.68 -9.76 -4.79
C TYR A 9 6.12 -11.19 -4.82
N LEU A 10 4.89 -11.40 -5.30
CA LEU A 10 4.28 -12.73 -5.38
C LEU A 10 5.02 -13.65 -6.36
N GLU A 11 5.51 -13.14 -7.50
CA GLU A 11 6.35 -13.91 -8.42
C GLU A 11 7.69 -14.30 -7.78
N SER A 12 8.33 -13.40 -7.03
CA SER A 12 9.55 -13.71 -6.29
C SER A 12 9.32 -14.80 -5.24
N LEU A 13 8.18 -14.73 -4.55
CA LEU A 13 7.76 -15.73 -3.57
C LEU A 13 7.50 -17.09 -4.24
N ARG A 14 6.82 -17.10 -5.39
CA ARG A 14 6.59 -18.31 -6.18
C ARG A 14 7.92 -18.91 -6.65
N ALA A 15 8.83 -18.11 -7.19
CA ALA A 15 10.15 -18.53 -7.64
C ALA A 15 10.98 -19.17 -6.50
N ARG A 16 10.85 -18.66 -5.28
CA ARG A 16 11.53 -19.20 -4.10
C ARG A 16 11.09 -20.61 -3.73
N PHE A 17 9.81 -20.95 -3.96
CA PHE A 17 9.24 -22.22 -3.55
C PHE A 17 8.90 -23.20 -4.68
N VAL A 18 9.03 -22.81 -5.94
CA VAL A 18 8.76 -23.70 -7.09
C VAL A 18 9.62 -24.96 -7.06
N GLY A 19 10.85 -24.87 -6.55
CA GLY A 19 11.79 -25.97 -6.40
C GLY A 19 11.48 -26.99 -5.29
N LEU A 20 10.46 -26.74 -4.44
CA LEU A 20 10.01 -27.71 -3.45
C LEU A 20 9.25 -28.83 -4.15
N THR A 21 9.88 -29.99 -4.29
CA THR A 21 9.34 -31.19 -4.97
C THR A 21 8.96 -32.31 -4.03
N ASP A 22 9.10 -32.09 -2.70
CA ASP A 22 8.66 -33.02 -1.67
C ASP A 22 7.14 -33.24 -1.72
N GLY A 23 6.70 -34.35 -1.17
CA GLY A 23 5.29 -34.71 -1.12
C GLY A 23 4.80 -35.46 -2.38
N LYS A 24 3.55 -35.89 -2.32
CA LYS A 24 2.89 -36.70 -3.36
C LYS A 24 1.51 -36.15 -3.65
N VAL A 25 1.06 -36.32 -4.90
CA VAL A 25 -0.32 -36.04 -5.30
C VAL A 25 -1.24 -37.03 -4.57
N ALA A 26 -2.42 -36.58 -4.17
CA ALA A 26 -3.44 -37.44 -3.54
C ALA A 26 -3.81 -38.60 -4.46
N ALA A 27 -3.90 -39.83 -3.93
CA ALA A 27 -4.20 -41.02 -4.71
C ALA A 27 -5.35 -41.87 -4.13
N TYR A 28 -5.92 -41.45 -2.99
CA TYR A 28 -7.00 -42.23 -2.36
C TYR A 28 -8.36 -42.06 -3.09
N ILE A 29 -8.54 -41.00 -3.85
CA ILE A 29 -9.56 -40.84 -4.87
C ILE A 29 -8.82 -40.92 -6.21
N PRO A 30 -9.10 -41.93 -7.06
CA PRO A 30 -8.32 -42.14 -8.31
C PRO A 30 -8.22 -40.90 -9.20
N GLU A 31 -9.29 -40.14 -9.35
CA GLU A 31 -9.31 -38.93 -10.18
C GLU A 31 -8.35 -37.83 -9.70
N LEU A 32 -8.06 -37.74 -8.40
CA LEU A 32 -7.12 -36.74 -7.89
C LEU A 32 -5.67 -37.04 -8.26
N SER A 33 -5.35 -38.33 -8.57
CA SER A 33 -3.99 -38.72 -8.98
C SER A 33 -3.58 -38.20 -10.35
N HIS A 34 -4.53 -37.70 -11.14
CA HIS A 34 -4.28 -37.12 -12.46
C HIS A 34 -3.80 -35.66 -12.42
N ALA A 35 -3.75 -35.04 -11.25
CA ALA A 35 -3.26 -33.67 -11.12
C ALA A 35 -1.76 -33.58 -11.43
N ASP A 36 -1.36 -32.59 -12.21
CA ASP A 36 0.06 -32.32 -12.48
C ASP A 36 0.74 -31.84 -11.18
N PRO A 37 1.74 -32.58 -10.67
CA PRO A 37 2.43 -32.24 -9.42
C PRO A 37 3.15 -30.90 -9.46
N ASP A 38 3.39 -30.34 -10.65
CA ASP A 38 4.14 -29.10 -10.82
C ASP A 38 3.26 -27.85 -10.90
N TRP A 39 1.92 -27.99 -10.97
CA TRP A 39 1.03 -26.84 -10.83
C TRP A 39 1.28 -26.09 -9.53
N PHE A 40 1.40 -24.77 -9.67
CA PHE A 40 1.64 -23.89 -8.53
C PHE A 40 1.09 -22.48 -8.77
N GLY A 41 -0.01 -22.15 -8.11
CA GLY A 41 -0.67 -20.86 -8.13
C GLY A 41 -0.74 -20.22 -6.76
N ILE A 42 -0.57 -18.90 -6.70
CA ILE A 42 -0.72 -18.06 -5.51
C ILE A 42 -1.69 -16.93 -5.86
N CYS A 43 -2.64 -16.65 -4.98
CA CYS A 43 -3.56 -15.53 -5.13
C CYS A 43 -3.83 -14.87 -3.78
N ILE A 44 -3.83 -13.55 -3.76
CA ILE A 44 -4.26 -12.72 -2.62
C ILE A 44 -5.42 -11.86 -3.10
N ALA A 45 -6.51 -11.82 -2.32
CA ALA A 45 -7.63 -10.92 -2.53
C ALA A 45 -7.79 -10.01 -1.31
N THR A 46 -7.79 -8.71 -1.51
CA THR A 46 -7.93 -7.74 -0.43
C THR A 46 -9.40 -7.54 -0.06
N ARG A 47 -9.67 -7.06 1.16
CA ARG A 47 -11.00 -6.74 1.66
C ARG A 47 -11.79 -5.76 0.76
N ASP A 48 -11.08 -4.88 0.05
CA ASP A 48 -11.65 -3.89 -0.88
C ASP A 48 -11.72 -4.37 -2.34
N GLY A 49 -11.51 -5.68 -2.59
CA GLY A 49 -11.81 -6.36 -3.85
C GLY A 49 -10.68 -6.40 -4.87
N PHE A 50 -9.45 -5.98 -4.51
CA PHE A 50 -8.30 -6.14 -5.41
C PHE A 50 -7.76 -7.55 -5.33
N VAL A 51 -7.38 -8.10 -6.50
CA VAL A 51 -6.92 -9.47 -6.62
C VAL A 51 -5.56 -9.49 -7.32
N TYR A 52 -4.58 -10.08 -6.66
CA TYR A 52 -3.21 -10.29 -7.14
C TYR A 52 -2.98 -11.78 -7.30
N GLU A 53 -2.66 -12.22 -8.49
CA GLU A 53 -2.56 -13.64 -8.83
C GLU A 53 -1.33 -13.93 -9.69
N VAL A 54 -0.65 -15.05 -9.38
CA VAL A 54 0.55 -15.50 -10.11
C VAL A 54 0.54 -17.02 -10.32
N GLY A 55 1.25 -17.48 -11.32
CA GLY A 55 1.34 -18.90 -11.67
C GLY A 55 0.02 -19.51 -12.11
N ASP A 56 -0.21 -20.78 -11.76
CA ASP A 56 -1.38 -21.56 -12.15
C ASP A 56 -2.63 -21.21 -11.32
N SER A 57 -2.83 -19.92 -11.04
CA SER A 57 -3.91 -19.40 -10.18
C SER A 57 -5.31 -19.66 -10.72
N ARG A 58 -5.43 -19.92 -12.01
CA ARG A 58 -6.72 -20.20 -12.70
C ARG A 58 -6.90 -21.66 -13.10
N GLN A 59 -5.95 -22.52 -12.75
CA GLN A 59 -6.10 -23.96 -12.96
C GLN A 59 -7.26 -24.48 -12.10
N PRO A 60 -8.29 -25.13 -12.68
CA PRO A 60 -9.39 -25.71 -11.92
C PRO A 60 -8.93 -26.93 -11.12
N PHE A 61 -9.46 -27.06 -9.90
CA PHE A 61 -9.34 -28.22 -9.03
C PHE A 61 -10.57 -28.32 -8.12
N THR A 62 -10.73 -29.43 -7.39
CA THR A 62 -11.89 -29.61 -6.52
C THR A 62 -11.62 -29.15 -5.09
N LEU A 63 -12.61 -28.52 -4.44
CA LEU A 63 -12.51 -27.94 -3.08
C LEU A 63 -12.10 -28.96 -2.03
N GLN A 64 -12.60 -30.18 -2.15
CA GLN A 64 -12.38 -31.21 -1.13
C GLN A 64 -12.72 -30.68 0.28
N SER A 65 -11.85 -30.88 1.25
CA SER A 65 -12.08 -30.44 2.63
C SER A 65 -12.12 -28.92 2.85
N ILE A 66 -11.78 -28.11 1.85
CA ILE A 66 -11.95 -26.64 1.95
C ILE A 66 -13.44 -26.26 1.96
N SER A 67 -14.33 -27.13 1.45
CA SER A 67 -15.78 -26.94 1.49
C SER A 67 -16.36 -26.89 2.92
N LYS A 68 -15.73 -27.57 3.88
CA LYS A 68 -16.29 -27.80 5.22
C LYS A 68 -16.60 -26.55 6.04
N PRO A 69 -15.70 -25.55 6.18
CA PRO A 69 -16.02 -24.33 6.92
C PRO A 69 -17.13 -23.51 6.24
N LEU A 70 -17.22 -23.55 4.90
CA LEU A 70 -18.26 -22.83 4.18
C LEU A 70 -19.65 -23.49 4.40
N THR A 71 -19.70 -24.81 4.42
CA THR A 71 -20.93 -25.56 4.80
C THR A 71 -21.27 -25.33 6.27
N TYR A 72 -20.29 -25.27 7.17
CA TYR A 72 -20.53 -24.95 8.57
C TYR A 72 -21.16 -23.57 8.73
N GLY A 73 -20.67 -22.54 8.03
CA GLY A 73 -21.29 -21.23 7.99
C GLY A 73 -22.74 -21.27 7.47
N LEU A 74 -23.00 -22.03 6.40
CA LEU A 74 -24.36 -22.19 5.85
C LEU A 74 -25.32 -22.79 6.89
N VAL A 75 -24.92 -23.84 7.61
CA VAL A 75 -25.83 -24.48 8.58
C VAL A 75 -25.99 -23.63 9.85
N LEU A 76 -25.03 -22.84 10.25
CA LEU A 76 -25.19 -21.83 11.31
C LEU A 76 -26.27 -20.80 10.92
N GLU A 77 -26.21 -20.28 9.69
CA GLU A 77 -27.18 -19.31 9.17
C GLU A 77 -28.60 -19.92 9.06
N GLU A 78 -28.72 -21.20 8.68
CA GLU A 78 -30.00 -21.87 8.49
C GLU A 78 -30.66 -22.36 9.80
N ASN A 79 -29.88 -22.69 10.84
CA ASN A 79 -30.39 -23.36 12.03
C ASN A 79 -30.11 -22.64 13.35
N GLY A 80 -29.24 -21.64 13.34
CA GLY A 80 -28.74 -20.98 14.53
C GLY A 80 -27.64 -21.77 15.29
N GLU A 81 -26.86 -21.07 16.08
CA GLU A 81 -25.68 -21.62 16.77
C GLU A 81 -26.04 -22.75 17.74
N ASP A 82 -27.05 -22.55 18.60
CA ASP A 82 -27.43 -23.53 19.62
C ASP A 82 -27.84 -24.87 19.02
N THR A 83 -28.59 -24.86 17.90
CA THR A 83 -29.01 -26.07 17.21
C THR A 83 -27.82 -26.82 16.62
N VAL A 84 -26.87 -26.11 16.05
CA VAL A 84 -25.68 -26.71 15.44
C VAL A 84 -24.76 -27.27 16.53
N LEU A 85 -24.52 -26.52 17.62
CA LEU A 85 -23.67 -26.96 18.74
C LEU A 85 -24.25 -28.19 19.48
N ALA A 86 -25.55 -28.35 19.51
CA ALA A 86 -26.17 -29.57 20.06
C ALA A 86 -25.82 -30.84 19.26
N LYS A 87 -25.44 -30.70 17.97
CA LYS A 87 -25.11 -31.81 17.07
C LYS A 87 -23.65 -31.93 16.72
N ILE A 88 -22.90 -30.83 16.71
CA ILE A 88 -21.50 -30.75 16.26
C ILE A 88 -20.72 -29.89 17.26
N GLY A 89 -19.65 -30.43 17.85
CA GLY A 89 -18.76 -29.65 18.70
C GLY A 89 -17.82 -28.74 17.93
N VAL A 90 -16.93 -28.04 18.64
CA VAL A 90 -15.97 -27.07 18.07
C VAL A 90 -14.52 -27.34 18.55
N GLU A 91 -14.29 -28.46 19.22
CA GLU A 91 -13.01 -28.78 19.84
C GLU A 91 -12.03 -29.45 18.87
N PRO A 92 -10.73 -29.14 18.90
CA PRO A 92 -9.70 -29.86 18.14
C PRO A 92 -9.71 -31.36 18.49
N SER A 93 -9.59 -32.22 17.48
CA SER A 93 -9.58 -33.68 17.71
C SER A 93 -8.18 -34.21 18.08
N GLY A 94 -7.13 -33.55 17.61
CA GLY A 94 -5.75 -34.07 17.70
C GLY A 94 -5.50 -35.35 16.91
N GLU A 95 -6.48 -35.78 16.07
CA GLU A 95 -6.46 -37.01 15.28
C GLU A 95 -6.48 -36.70 13.78
N ALA A 96 -6.09 -37.70 12.97
CA ALA A 96 -6.17 -37.59 11.52
C ALA A 96 -7.61 -37.23 11.05
N PHE A 97 -7.73 -36.43 9.99
CA PHE A 97 -9.01 -35.88 9.50
C PHE A 97 -10.08 -36.91 9.16
N ASN A 98 -9.67 -38.15 8.91
CA ASN A 98 -10.52 -39.28 8.57
C ASN A 98 -10.69 -40.25 9.76
N ALA A 99 -10.22 -39.92 10.96
CA ALA A 99 -10.52 -40.68 12.17
C ALA A 99 -12.02 -40.60 12.51
N ILE A 100 -12.51 -41.61 13.22
CA ILE A 100 -13.90 -41.64 13.70
C ILE A 100 -13.92 -41.02 15.09
N SER A 101 -13.77 -39.69 15.16
CA SER A 101 -13.66 -38.94 16.41
C SER A 101 -15.05 -38.44 16.83
N LEU A 102 -15.76 -39.29 17.57
CA LEU A 102 -17.08 -38.98 18.14
C LEU A 102 -17.00 -38.95 19.66
N ARG A 103 -17.79 -38.10 20.30
CA ARG A 103 -17.92 -38.08 21.78
C ARG A 103 -18.59 -39.37 22.25
N PRO A 104 -17.99 -40.12 23.18
CA PRO A 104 -18.49 -41.43 23.57
C PRO A 104 -19.95 -41.40 24.08
N GLN A 105 -20.39 -40.36 24.77
CA GLN A 105 -21.69 -40.25 25.40
C GLN A 105 -22.78 -39.81 24.44
N THR A 106 -22.46 -38.94 23.50
CA THR A 106 -23.47 -38.26 22.64
C THR A 106 -23.37 -38.66 21.18
N GLY A 107 -22.26 -39.26 20.76
CA GLY A 107 -21.96 -39.50 19.34
C GLY A 107 -21.71 -38.25 18.51
N ALA A 108 -21.70 -37.06 19.15
CA ALA A 108 -21.45 -35.81 18.45
C ALA A 108 -20.00 -35.74 17.96
N PRO A 109 -19.75 -35.33 16.69
CA PRO A 109 -18.43 -35.05 16.18
C PRO A 109 -17.75 -33.94 16.97
N LEU A 110 -16.42 -34.01 17.16
CA LEU A 110 -15.65 -33.06 17.94
C LEU A 110 -15.64 -31.65 17.31
N ASN A 111 -15.58 -31.56 15.97
CA ASN A 111 -15.67 -30.28 15.26
C ASN A 111 -16.21 -30.45 13.82
N PRO A 112 -16.64 -29.38 13.15
CA PRO A 112 -17.23 -29.46 11.81
C PRO A 112 -16.22 -29.72 10.68
N LEU A 113 -14.89 -29.69 10.96
CA LEU A 113 -13.84 -29.78 9.93
C LEU A 113 -13.25 -31.18 9.79
N ILE A 114 -13.56 -32.13 10.70
CA ILE A 114 -13.36 -33.58 10.48
C ILE A 114 -14.50 -34.14 9.62
N ASN A 115 -14.27 -35.32 9.00
CA ASN A 115 -15.27 -35.90 8.10
C ASN A 115 -16.62 -36.15 8.80
N ALA A 116 -16.60 -36.64 10.04
CA ALA A 116 -17.83 -36.88 10.79
C ALA A 116 -18.63 -35.58 11.02
N GLY A 117 -17.95 -34.48 11.38
CA GLY A 117 -18.61 -33.20 11.58
C GLY A 117 -19.14 -32.59 10.27
N ALA A 118 -18.37 -32.71 9.19
CA ALA A 118 -18.81 -32.23 7.89
C ALA A 118 -20.02 -33.00 7.34
N ILE A 119 -20.08 -34.34 7.54
CA ILE A 119 -21.26 -35.16 7.19
C ILE A 119 -22.43 -34.75 8.07
N ALA A 120 -22.24 -34.55 9.37
CA ALA A 120 -23.29 -34.06 10.27
C ALA A 120 -23.83 -32.69 9.83
N ALA A 121 -22.92 -31.75 9.44
CA ALA A 121 -23.30 -30.45 8.88
C ALA A 121 -24.14 -30.59 7.59
N CYS A 122 -23.74 -31.46 6.66
CA CYS A 122 -24.56 -31.75 5.48
C CYS A 122 -25.97 -32.28 5.83
N GLY A 123 -26.12 -33.01 6.95
CA GLY A 123 -27.39 -33.44 7.47
C GLY A 123 -28.29 -32.28 7.90
N LEU A 124 -27.73 -31.22 8.41
CA LEU A 124 -28.44 -30.02 8.90
C LEU A 124 -28.81 -29.01 7.80
N ILE A 125 -28.28 -29.16 6.58
CA ILE A 125 -28.70 -28.31 5.46
C ILE A 125 -30.18 -28.52 5.20
N GLN A 126 -30.95 -27.44 5.03
CA GLN A 126 -32.39 -27.49 4.74
C GLN A 126 -32.66 -28.10 3.38
N GLY A 127 -33.69 -28.93 3.32
CA GLY A 127 -34.15 -29.65 2.13
C GLY A 127 -34.24 -31.18 2.36
N ASP A 128 -35.23 -31.82 1.77
CA ASP A 128 -35.50 -33.25 1.97
C ASP A 128 -34.66 -34.13 1.02
N ALA A 129 -34.40 -33.65 -0.18
CA ALA A 129 -33.64 -34.36 -1.22
C ALA A 129 -32.20 -33.83 -1.33
N ALA A 130 -31.27 -34.69 -1.79
CA ALA A 130 -29.89 -34.32 -2.02
C ALA A 130 -29.74 -33.15 -3.02
N GLU A 131 -30.58 -33.14 -4.07
CA GLU A 131 -30.59 -32.07 -5.09
C GLU A 131 -30.90 -30.69 -4.48
N ALA A 132 -31.86 -30.62 -3.57
CA ALA A 132 -32.24 -29.38 -2.89
C ALA A 132 -31.09 -28.90 -1.98
N LYS A 133 -30.48 -29.81 -1.22
CA LYS A 133 -29.31 -29.48 -0.35
C LYS A 133 -28.10 -29.00 -1.15
N ILE A 134 -27.76 -29.70 -2.25
CA ILE A 134 -26.59 -29.31 -3.07
C ILE A 134 -26.80 -27.99 -3.82
N ALA A 135 -28.06 -27.69 -4.23
CA ALA A 135 -28.39 -26.39 -4.82
C ALA A 135 -28.13 -25.25 -3.83
N ARG A 136 -28.43 -25.44 -2.54
CA ARG A 136 -28.14 -24.46 -1.47
C ARG A 136 -26.64 -24.31 -1.26
N VAL A 137 -25.87 -25.41 -1.21
CA VAL A 137 -24.40 -25.40 -1.10
C VAL A 137 -23.78 -24.66 -2.28
N LEU A 138 -24.16 -25.01 -3.52
CA LEU A 138 -23.64 -24.33 -4.72
C LEU A 138 -24.00 -22.84 -4.71
N GLY A 139 -25.21 -22.48 -4.33
CA GLY A 139 -25.64 -21.09 -4.19
C GLY A 139 -24.80 -20.33 -3.16
N ALA A 140 -24.59 -20.92 -1.98
CA ALA A 140 -23.76 -20.31 -0.94
C ALA A 140 -22.30 -20.14 -1.42
N PHE A 141 -21.69 -21.21 -1.92
CA PHE A 141 -20.28 -21.17 -2.35
C PHE A 141 -20.06 -20.25 -3.56
N SER A 142 -21.03 -20.16 -4.47
CA SER A 142 -21.01 -19.20 -5.58
C SER A 142 -21.02 -17.75 -5.09
N ARG A 143 -21.74 -17.45 -4.00
CA ARG A 143 -21.70 -16.12 -3.36
C ARG A 143 -20.33 -15.82 -2.76
N TYR A 144 -19.70 -16.82 -2.10
CA TYR A 144 -18.34 -16.67 -1.57
C TYR A 144 -17.30 -16.42 -2.68
N ALA A 145 -17.40 -17.13 -3.82
CA ALA A 145 -16.47 -16.99 -4.95
C ALA A 145 -16.75 -15.75 -5.81
N GLY A 146 -17.96 -15.17 -5.73
CA GLY A 146 -18.42 -14.08 -6.60
C GLY A 146 -18.71 -14.51 -8.04
N ARG A 147 -18.84 -15.82 -8.31
CA ARG A 147 -19.22 -16.40 -9.60
C ARG A 147 -19.98 -17.72 -9.42
N ALA A 148 -20.69 -18.15 -10.46
CA ALA A 148 -21.29 -19.47 -10.48
C ALA A 148 -20.20 -20.56 -10.45
N LEU A 149 -20.40 -21.54 -9.58
CA LEU A 149 -19.57 -22.74 -9.44
C LEU A 149 -20.32 -23.95 -9.96
N ASP A 150 -19.60 -25.00 -10.28
CA ASP A 150 -20.10 -26.27 -10.78
C ASP A 150 -19.42 -27.47 -10.12
N ILE A 151 -19.94 -28.66 -10.34
CA ILE A 151 -19.43 -29.92 -9.77
C ILE A 151 -18.64 -30.66 -10.84
N ASP A 152 -17.48 -31.20 -10.46
CA ASP A 152 -16.77 -32.17 -11.27
C ASP A 152 -17.42 -33.57 -11.07
N GLU A 153 -18.24 -33.97 -12.02
CA GLU A 153 -18.96 -35.25 -11.96
C GLU A 153 -18.00 -36.47 -12.00
N ARG A 154 -16.80 -36.35 -12.58
CA ARG A 154 -15.80 -37.43 -12.56
C ARG A 154 -15.27 -37.65 -11.17
N VAL A 155 -14.88 -36.56 -10.50
CA VAL A 155 -14.36 -36.59 -9.11
C VAL A 155 -15.49 -37.06 -8.18
N TYR A 156 -16.73 -36.56 -8.35
CA TYR A 156 -17.90 -37.01 -7.56
C TYR A 156 -18.12 -38.52 -7.70
N ASN A 157 -18.16 -39.05 -8.93
CA ASN A 157 -18.37 -40.47 -9.17
C ASN A 157 -17.24 -41.34 -8.57
N SER A 158 -16.02 -40.89 -8.70
CA SER A 158 -14.83 -41.56 -8.14
C SER A 158 -14.85 -41.56 -6.61
N GLU A 159 -15.15 -40.43 -5.96
CA GLU A 159 -15.26 -40.33 -4.50
C GLU A 159 -16.45 -41.09 -3.97
N SER A 160 -17.58 -41.03 -4.65
CA SER A 160 -18.77 -41.81 -4.30
C SER A 160 -18.50 -43.31 -4.38
N ALA A 161 -17.79 -43.81 -5.40
CA ALA A 161 -17.45 -45.23 -5.52
C ALA A 161 -16.51 -45.72 -4.41
N THR A 162 -15.56 -44.89 -3.98
CA THR A 162 -14.52 -45.27 -3.02
C THR A 162 -14.81 -44.83 -1.57
N GLY A 163 -15.87 -44.09 -1.33
CA GLY A 163 -16.21 -43.43 -0.06
C GLY A 163 -16.72 -44.36 1.07
N HIS A 164 -16.24 -45.60 1.17
CA HIS A 164 -16.72 -46.60 2.15
C HIS A 164 -16.62 -46.14 3.59
N ARG A 165 -15.50 -45.47 3.96
CA ARG A 165 -15.27 -44.96 5.32
C ARG A 165 -16.29 -43.85 5.67
N ASN A 166 -16.55 -42.94 4.76
CA ASN A 166 -17.53 -41.87 4.96
C ASN A 166 -18.98 -42.45 5.09
N ARG A 167 -19.30 -43.53 4.36
CA ARG A 167 -20.56 -44.27 4.55
C ARG A 167 -20.65 -44.88 5.95
N ALA A 168 -19.60 -45.53 6.44
CA ALA A 168 -19.57 -46.07 7.80
C ALA A 168 -19.79 -44.97 8.85
N ILE A 169 -19.14 -43.80 8.68
CA ILE A 169 -19.35 -42.63 9.55
C ILE A 169 -20.82 -42.18 9.50
N GLY A 170 -21.44 -42.08 8.32
CA GLY A 170 -22.85 -41.70 8.18
C GLY A 170 -23.78 -42.61 8.96
N TRP A 171 -23.60 -43.94 8.89
CA TRP A 171 -24.38 -44.89 9.65
C TRP A 171 -24.14 -44.80 11.16
N MET A 172 -22.90 -44.53 11.60
CA MET A 172 -22.61 -44.26 13.01
C MET A 172 -23.31 -43.02 13.51
N LEU A 173 -23.25 -41.92 12.78
CA LEU A 173 -23.96 -40.67 13.13
C LEU A 173 -25.48 -40.88 13.22
N ARG A 174 -26.04 -41.70 12.36
CA ARG A 174 -27.46 -42.11 12.46
C ARG A 174 -27.73 -42.92 13.73
N ASN A 175 -26.85 -43.86 14.07
CA ASN A 175 -27.02 -44.70 15.28
C ASN A 175 -27.07 -43.84 16.57
N PHE A 176 -26.37 -42.72 16.60
CA PHE A 176 -26.39 -41.75 17.70
C PHE A 176 -27.45 -40.66 17.56
N ALA A 177 -28.37 -40.77 16.59
CA ALA A 177 -29.40 -39.78 16.31
C ALA A 177 -28.86 -38.36 16.00
N ILE A 178 -27.60 -38.25 15.60
CA ILE A 178 -27.05 -37.01 15.04
C ILE A 178 -27.69 -36.74 13.68
N LEU A 179 -27.75 -37.77 12.82
CA LEU A 179 -28.58 -37.78 11.60
C LEU A 179 -29.93 -38.37 11.93
N GLY A 180 -31.02 -37.66 11.58
CA GLY A 180 -32.38 -38.08 11.86
C GLY A 180 -32.93 -39.10 10.86
N ASN A 181 -32.41 -39.11 9.63
CA ASN A 181 -32.93 -39.86 8.50
C ASN A 181 -31.90 -40.85 7.92
N GLU A 182 -32.27 -41.55 6.87
CA GLU A 182 -31.39 -42.38 6.07
C GLU A 182 -30.15 -41.59 5.60
N PRO A 183 -28.92 -42.08 5.80
CA PRO A 183 -27.70 -41.28 5.56
C PRO A 183 -27.39 -40.99 4.08
N SER A 184 -27.95 -41.74 3.13
CA SER A 184 -27.58 -41.68 1.71
C SER A 184 -27.72 -40.31 1.08
N PRO A 185 -28.82 -39.52 1.26
CA PRO A 185 -28.92 -38.17 0.71
C PRO A 185 -27.91 -37.20 1.29
N THR A 186 -27.61 -37.35 2.59
CA THR A 186 -26.58 -36.54 3.29
C THR A 186 -25.19 -36.84 2.76
N LEU A 187 -24.84 -38.10 2.57
CA LEU A 187 -23.58 -38.55 2.01
C LEU A 187 -23.39 -38.11 0.55
N GLU A 188 -24.46 -38.17 -0.24
CA GLU A 188 -24.43 -37.64 -1.60
C GLU A 188 -24.13 -36.14 -1.61
N THR A 189 -24.82 -35.37 -0.76
CA THR A 189 -24.54 -33.93 -0.60
C THR A 189 -23.07 -33.68 -0.20
N TYR A 190 -22.54 -34.48 0.75
CA TYR A 190 -21.15 -34.39 1.20
C TYR A 190 -20.17 -34.69 0.06
N PHE A 191 -20.34 -35.73 -0.73
CA PHE A 191 -19.47 -36.04 -1.86
C PHE A 191 -19.53 -34.98 -2.95
N ARG A 192 -20.71 -34.48 -3.28
CA ARG A 192 -20.91 -33.43 -4.28
C ARG A 192 -20.27 -32.11 -3.86
N GLN A 193 -20.39 -31.70 -2.58
CA GLN A 193 -19.73 -30.48 -2.12
C GLN A 193 -18.19 -30.57 -2.17
N CYS A 194 -17.61 -31.75 -1.89
CA CYS A 194 -16.16 -31.98 -2.02
C CYS A 194 -15.69 -31.85 -3.47
N SER A 195 -16.56 -32.18 -4.42
CA SER A 195 -16.30 -32.22 -5.86
C SER A 195 -16.59 -30.89 -6.59
N ILE A 196 -16.96 -29.81 -5.87
CA ILE A 196 -17.15 -28.48 -6.47
C ILE A 196 -15.83 -27.95 -7.00
N ARG A 197 -15.83 -27.51 -8.26
CA ARG A 197 -14.64 -26.96 -8.94
C ARG A 197 -14.40 -25.50 -8.58
N VAL A 198 -13.17 -25.21 -8.22
CA VAL A 198 -12.66 -23.86 -7.92
C VAL A 198 -11.29 -23.65 -8.52
N THR A 199 -10.81 -22.44 -8.45
CA THR A 199 -9.45 -22.02 -8.77
C THR A 199 -8.76 -21.44 -7.52
N CYS A 200 -7.46 -21.26 -7.57
CA CYS A 200 -6.73 -20.56 -6.52
C CYS A 200 -7.27 -19.13 -6.30
N ARG A 201 -7.69 -18.45 -7.38
CA ARG A 201 -8.35 -17.15 -7.32
C ARG A 201 -9.67 -17.20 -6.55
N ASP A 202 -10.49 -18.23 -6.77
CA ASP A 202 -11.75 -18.37 -6.03
C ASP A 202 -11.50 -18.57 -4.53
N LEU A 203 -10.47 -19.35 -4.15
CA LEU A 203 -10.11 -19.52 -2.74
C LEU A 203 -9.73 -18.18 -2.09
N ALA A 204 -8.93 -17.35 -2.77
CA ALA A 204 -8.57 -16.04 -2.26
C ALA A 204 -9.81 -15.15 -2.07
N LEU A 205 -10.75 -15.15 -3.01
CA LEU A 205 -12.00 -14.39 -2.91
C LEU A 205 -12.91 -14.92 -1.81
N MET A 206 -13.01 -16.24 -1.64
CA MET A 206 -13.74 -16.86 -0.53
C MET A 206 -13.14 -16.45 0.82
N GLY A 207 -11.81 -16.43 0.93
CA GLY A 207 -11.09 -15.93 2.11
C GLY A 207 -11.35 -14.44 2.33
N ALA A 208 -11.30 -13.62 1.28
CA ALA A 208 -11.58 -12.19 1.36
C ALA A 208 -13.04 -11.90 1.76
N THR A 209 -13.99 -12.76 1.35
CA THR A 209 -15.38 -12.70 1.79
C THR A 209 -15.51 -12.87 3.30
N LEU A 210 -14.82 -13.86 3.88
CA LEU A 210 -14.74 -14.03 5.33
C LEU A 210 -14.02 -12.86 5.99
N ALA A 211 -12.92 -12.39 5.41
CA ALA A 211 -12.18 -11.23 5.92
C ALA A 211 -13.01 -9.92 5.90
N ASN A 212 -14.02 -9.85 5.03
CA ASN A 212 -14.91 -8.70 4.86
C ASN A 212 -16.30 -8.90 5.52
N GLY A 213 -16.35 -9.57 6.66
CA GLY A 213 -17.60 -9.76 7.42
C GLY A 213 -18.69 -10.54 6.65
N GLY A 214 -18.29 -11.50 5.81
CA GLY A 214 -19.20 -12.35 5.05
C GLY A 214 -19.74 -11.75 3.74
N VAL A 215 -19.26 -10.56 3.32
CA VAL A 215 -19.62 -9.90 2.06
C VAL A 215 -18.51 -10.08 1.03
N ASN A 216 -18.81 -10.64 -0.12
CA ASN A 216 -17.83 -10.76 -1.21
C ASN A 216 -17.41 -9.37 -1.70
N PRO A 217 -16.11 -9.03 -1.66
CA PRO A 217 -15.66 -7.66 -1.90
C PRO A 217 -15.74 -7.25 -3.39
N VAL A 218 -15.87 -8.21 -4.31
CA VAL A 218 -15.96 -7.93 -5.75
C VAL A 218 -17.41 -7.82 -6.22
N SER A 219 -18.27 -8.76 -5.80
CA SER A 219 -19.69 -8.76 -6.20
C SER A 219 -20.58 -7.92 -5.29
N GLY A 220 -20.13 -7.59 -4.07
CA GLY A 220 -20.95 -6.92 -3.05
C GLY A 220 -22.03 -7.81 -2.42
N VAL A 221 -22.09 -9.09 -2.81
CA VAL A 221 -23.13 -10.01 -2.34
C VAL A 221 -22.74 -10.62 -0.99
N ARG A 222 -23.66 -10.64 -0.03
CA ARG A 222 -23.47 -11.33 1.25
C ARG A 222 -23.54 -12.84 1.06
N ALA A 223 -22.48 -13.52 1.45
CA ALA A 223 -22.39 -14.99 1.40
C ALA A 223 -22.66 -15.64 2.76
N LEU A 224 -22.40 -14.91 3.87
CA LEU A 224 -22.63 -15.34 5.25
C LEU A 224 -23.05 -14.13 6.09
N ALA A 225 -23.98 -14.33 7.03
CA ALA A 225 -24.32 -13.33 8.02
C ALA A 225 -23.09 -13.01 8.90
N GLU A 226 -22.89 -11.72 9.21
CA GLU A 226 -21.69 -11.23 9.89
C GLU A 226 -21.49 -11.90 11.27
N GLU A 227 -22.57 -12.14 11.99
CA GLU A 227 -22.59 -12.77 13.31
C GLU A 227 -21.97 -14.18 13.35
N TYR A 228 -21.95 -14.91 12.22
CA TYR A 228 -21.39 -16.27 12.15
C TYR A 228 -19.95 -16.31 11.58
N VAL A 229 -19.41 -15.18 11.15
CA VAL A 229 -18.05 -15.13 10.57
C VAL A 229 -16.99 -15.54 11.59
N ASP A 230 -17.09 -15.03 12.82
CA ASP A 230 -16.15 -15.33 13.88
C ASP A 230 -16.20 -16.80 14.30
N ASN A 231 -17.38 -17.44 14.29
CA ASN A 231 -17.53 -18.87 14.55
C ASN A 231 -16.78 -19.70 13.49
N VAL A 232 -16.95 -19.36 12.20
CA VAL A 232 -16.28 -20.05 11.10
C VAL A 232 -14.76 -19.86 11.18
N LEU A 233 -14.29 -18.63 11.41
CA LEU A 233 -12.87 -18.33 11.52
C LEU A 233 -12.21 -18.99 12.74
N SER A 234 -12.93 -19.08 13.86
CA SER A 234 -12.44 -19.74 15.07
C SER A 234 -12.19 -21.24 14.85
N VAL A 235 -13.12 -21.96 14.23
CA VAL A 235 -12.91 -23.39 13.92
C VAL A 235 -11.85 -23.58 12.82
N MET A 236 -11.71 -22.65 11.88
CA MET A 236 -10.62 -22.67 10.91
C MET A 236 -9.25 -22.48 11.57
N ALA A 237 -9.15 -21.61 12.59
CA ALA A 237 -7.90 -21.38 13.31
C ALA A 237 -7.47 -22.60 14.12
N THR A 238 -8.42 -23.28 14.78
CA THR A 238 -8.11 -24.37 15.73
C THR A 238 -8.12 -25.76 15.10
N CYS A 239 -8.87 -25.99 14.02
CA CYS A 239 -9.14 -27.31 13.45
C CYS A 239 -8.85 -27.41 11.94
N GLY A 240 -8.46 -26.32 11.26
CA GLY A 240 -8.51 -26.24 9.81
C GLY A 240 -7.42 -26.99 9.06
N MET A 241 -6.27 -27.24 9.70
CA MET A 241 -5.09 -27.86 9.09
C MET A 241 -4.85 -29.31 9.57
N TYR A 242 -5.93 -30.02 9.85
CA TYR A 242 -5.91 -31.39 10.34
C TYR A 242 -5.13 -31.49 11.68
N ASP A 243 -4.34 -32.57 11.85
CA ASP A 243 -3.45 -32.76 13.00
C ASP A 243 -2.26 -31.78 13.05
N TYR A 244 -2.06 -30.98 11.99
CA TYR A 244 -1.07 -29.90 11.91
C TYR A 244 -1.62 -28.55 12.44
N SER A 245 -2.89 -28.44 12.85
CA SER A 245 -3.52 -27.15 13.19
C SER A 245 -2.81 -26.40 14.32
N GLY A 246 -2.30 -27.09 15.35
CA GLY A 246 -1.57 -26.46 16.45
C GLY A 246 -0.24 -25.84 16.00
N GLU A 247 0.56 -26.59 15.23
CA GLU A 247 1.82 -26.07 14.67
C GLU A 247 1.58 -24.98 13.64
N TRP A 248 0.50 -25.09 12.84
CA TRP A 248 0.09 -24.06 11.92
C TRP A 248 -0.22 -22.75 12.63
N LEU A 249 -1.04 -22.78 13.69
CA LEU A 249 -1.37 -21.59 14.48
C LEU A 249 -0.11 -20.96 15.10
N TYR A 250 0.79 -21.80 15.63
CA TYR A 250 2.05 -21.35 16.22
C TYR A 250 3.00 -20.68 15.21
N ARG A 251 3.12 -21.24 13.98
CA ARG A 251 4.10 -20.78 12.99
C ARG A 251 3.54 -19.76 11.97
N THR A 252 2.25 -19.85 11.66
CA THR A 252 1.60 -19.06 10.59
C THR A 252 0.55 -18.11 11.14
N GLY A 253 -0.23 -18.59 12.14
CA GLY A 253 -1.18 -17.76 12.86
C GLY A 253 -2.35 -17.23 12.03
N LEU A 254 -2.75 -17.92 10.95
CA LEU A 254 -3.89 -17.56 10.11
C LEU A 254 -4.99 -18.60 10.25
N PRO A 255 -6.28 -18.23 10.44
CA PRO A 255 -7.39 -19.14 10.18
C PRO A 255 -7.27 -19.70 8.76
N ALA A 256 -7.26 -21.01 8.62
CA ALA A 256 -7.06 -21.63 7.31
C ALA A 256 -7.81 -22.96 7.18
N LYS A 257 -8.01 -23.40 5.94
CA LYS A 257 -8.48 -24.76 5.63
C LYS A 257 -7.71 -25.33 4.46
N SER A 258 -7.15 -26.51 4.69
CA SER A 258 -6.46 -27.32 3.69
C SER A 258 -7.42 -28.34 3.04
N GLY A 259 -7.16 -28.66 1.78
CA GLY A 259 -7.84 -29.69 1.03
C GLY A 259 -6.88 -30.59 0.29
N VAL A 260 -7.17 -31.89 0.27
CA VAL A 260 -6.33 -32.90 -0.39
C VAL A 260 -6.24 -32.77 -1.91
N GLY A 261 -7.02 -31.87 -2.51
CA GLY A 261 -6.83 -31.41 -3.90
C GLY A 261 -5.59 -30.53 -4.09
N GLY A 262 -4.86 -30.16 -3.02
CA GLY A 262 -3.69 -29.31 -3.07
C GLY A 262 -3.96 -27.83 -2.80
N GLY A 263 -5.18 -27.47 -2.44
CA GLY A 263 -5.58 -26.11 -2.09
C GLY A 263 -5.38 -25.79 -0.61
N ILE A 264 -5.02 -24.52 -0.31
CA ILE A 264 -5.11 -23.92 1.02
C ILE A 264 -5.87 -22.59 0.86
N LEU A 265 -6.94 -22.43 1.66
CA LEU A 265 -7.62 -21.16 1.89
C LEU A 265 -7.19 -20.63 3.24
N ALA A 266 -6.61 -19.44 3.31
CA ALA A 266 -6.25 -18.78 4.55
C ALA A 266 -6.86 -17.37 4.61
N VAL A 267 -7.12 -16.87 5.82
CA VAL A 267 -7.81 -15.61 6.04
C VAL A 267 -7.04 -14.76 7.04
N GLN A 268 -6.79 -13.51 6.67
CA GLN A 268 -6.43 -12.48 7.64
C GLN A 268 -7.68 -11.64 7.91
N PRO A 269 -8.33 -11.81 9.06
CA PRO A 269 -9.58 -11.10 9.37
C PRO A 269 -9.44 -9.59 9.22
N GLY A 270 -10.42 -8.95 8.60
CA GLY A 270 -10.45 -7.51 8.37
C GLY A 270 -9.49 -7.00 7.29
N ARG A 271 -8.70 -7.88 6.60
CA ARG A 271 -7.68 -7.46 5.64
C ARG A 271 -7.75 -8.15 4.29
N LEU A 272 -7.52 -9.47 4.24
CA LEU A 272 -7.37 -10.20 2.98
C LEU A 272 -7.67 -11.70 3.11
N GLY A 273 -7.94 -12.34 1.97
CA GLY A 273 -7.94 -13.78 1.79
C GLY A 273 -6.74 -14.23 0.95
N ILE A 274 -6.23 -15.40 1.25
CA ILE A 274 -5.11 -16.04 0.54
C ILE A 274 -5.62 -17.36 -0.01
N GLY A 275 -5.38 -17.60 -1.29
CA GLY A 275 -5.51 -18.89 -1.95
C GLY A 275 -4.14 -19.37 -2.41
N VAL A 276 -3.79 -20.62 -2.11
CA VAL A 276 -2.64 -21.29 -2.71
C VAL A 276 -3.09 -22.61 -3.27
N PHE A 277 -2.61 -22.95 -4.45
CA PHE A 277 -2.87 -24.23 -5.09
C PHE A 277 -1.56 -24.87 -5.54
N SER A 278 -1.26 -26.06 -5.00
CA SER A 278 -0.17 -26.93 -5.45
C SER A 278 -0.43 -28.35 -4.99
N PRO A 279 -0.55 -29.36 -5.89
CA PRO A 279 -1.07 -30.69 -5.58
C PRO A 279 -0.17 -31.59 -4.72
N ARG A 280 1.14 -31.29 -4.58
CA ARG A 280 2.05 -32.10 -3.75
C ARG A 280 1.70 -31.92 -2.27
N LEU A 281 1.33 -33.04 -1.62
CA LEU A 281 0.90 -33.06 -0.21
C LEU A 281 1.98 -33.67 0.68
N ASP A 282 2.07 -33.15 1.90
CA ASP A 282 2.82 -33.74 3.00
C ASP A 282 2.13 -35.00 3.59
N PRO A 283 2.74 -35.70 4.56
CA PRO A 283 2.10 -36.86 5.20
C PRO A 283 0.78 -36.54 5.92
N GLN A 284 0.55 -35.29 6.33
CA GLN A 284 -0.68 -34.84 6.97
C GLN A 284 -1.78 -34.47 5.95
N GLY A 285 -1.45 -34.44 4.65
CA GLY A 285 -2.40 -34.14 3.59
C GLY A 285 -2.51 -32.65 3.23
N ASN A 286 -1.55 -31.83 3.64
CA ASN A 286 -1.48 -30.40 3.34
C ASN A 286 -0.54 -30.13 2.17
N SER A 287 -0.83 -29.11 1.36
CA SER A 287 0.04 -28.68 0.27
C SER A 287 1.41 -28.20 0.79
N VAL A 288 2.50 -28.88 0.39
CA VAL A 288 3.88 -28.56 0.82
C VAL A 288 4.24 -27.11 0.44
N ARG A 289 4.07 -26.74 -0.84
CA ARG A 289 4.31 -25.37 -1.32
C ARG A 289 3.33 -24.40 -0.69
N GLY A 290 2.08 -24.81 -0.50
CA GLY A 290 1.03 -23.99 0.12
C GLY A 290 1.37 -23.60 1.56
N ILE A 291 1.85 -24.54 2.39
CA ILE A 291 2.35 -24.25 3.75
C ILE A 291 3.51 -23.26 3.70
N ALA A 292 4.51 -23.51 2.84
CA ALA A 292 5.69 -22.65 2.73
C ALA A 292 5.33 -21.20 2.33
N VAL A 293 4.43 -21.04 1.36
CA VAL A 293 3.92 -19.72 0.92
C VAL A 293 3.18 -19.01 2.04
N CYS A 294 2.17 -19.65 2.65
CA CYS A 294 1.38 -19.00 3.69
C CYS A 294 2.23 -18.61 4.89
N ARG A 295 3.22 -19.44 5.25
CA ARG A 295 4.16 -19.17 6.34
C ARG A 295 5.07 -17.97 6.01
N ALA A 296 5.57 -17.88 4.77
CA ALA A 296 6.37 -16.75 4.32
C ALA A 296 5.53 -15.47 4.29
N LEU A 297 4.31 -15.52 3.71
CA LEU A 297 3.39 -14.39 3.72
C LEU A 297 3.06 -13.92 5.13
N ALA A 298 2.78 -14.84 6.06
CA ALA A 298 2.48 -14.48 7.45
C ALA A 298 3.66 -13.78 8.13
N ALA A 299 4.86 -14.31 7.96
CA ALA A 299 6.07 -13.75 8.56
C ALA A 299 6.48 -12.41 7.93
N GLU A 300 6.48 -12.34 6.60
CA GLU A 300 6.97 -11.15 5.86
C GLU A 300 5.96 -9.99 5.85
N LEU A 301 4.66 -10.30 5.87
CA LEU A 301 3.61 -9.28 5.84
C LEU A 301 2.99 -8.99 7.23
N GLY A 302 3.49 -9.62 8.30
CA GLY A 302 2.97 -9.44 9.65
C GLY A 302 1.48 -9.82 9.74
N LEU A 303 1.10 -11.04 9.26
CA LEU A 303 -0.29 -11.47 9.19
C LEU A 303 -0.70 -12.41 10.33
N HIS A 304 0.18 -12.67 11.28
CA HIS A 304 -0.16 -13.55 12.42
C HIS A 304 -1.29 -12.94 13.26
N LEU A 305 -2.29 -13.72 13.67
CA LEU A 305 -3.45 -13.24 14.47
C LEU A 305 -3.04 -12.48 15.73
N PHE A 306 -1.94 -12.91 16.37
CA PHE A 306 -1.41 -12.30 17.59
C PHE A 306 -0.46 -11.13 17.33
N ASP A 307 -0.12 -10.82 16.08
CA ASP A 307 0.54 -9.56 15.76
C ASP A 307 -0.46 -8.45 16.01
N ALA A 308 -0.23 -7.72 17.10
CA ALA A 308 -1.17 -6.78 17.67
C ALA A 308 -1.77 -5.85 16.60
N ALA A 309 -2.96 -6.19 16.14
CA ALA A 309 -3.75 -5.34 15.28
C ALA A 309 -4.28 -4.17 16.11
N GLN A 310 -3.47 -3.12 16.27
CA GLN A 310 -4.04 -1.84 16.70
C GLN A 310 -5.03 -1.38 15.60
N PRO A 311 -6.19 -0.81 15.97
CA PRO A 311 -7.07 -0.15 15.01
C PRO A 311 -6.26 0.94 14.34
N ARG A 312 -5.82 0.70 13.12
CA ARG A 312 -4.91 1.60 12.40
C ARG A 312 -5.75 2.63 11.68
N ALA A 313 -5.57 3.90 12.08
CA ALA A 313 -5.97 5.01 11.24
C ALA A 313 -5.40 4.79 9.81
N PRO A 314 -6.10 5.25 8.75
CA PRO A 314 -5.57 5.14 7.39
C PRO A 314 -4.13 5.63 7.32
N ALA A 315 -3.26 4.90 6.61
CA ALA A 315 -1.85 5.29 6.48
C ALA A 315 -1.69 6.69 5.87
N VAL A 316 -2.59 7.09 5.00
CA VAL A 316 -2.66 8.45 4.45
C VAL A 316 -3.52 9.32 5.36
N ARG A 317 -2.89 10.25 6.08
CA ARG A 317 -3.56 11.27 6.87
C ARG A 317 -4.11 12.39 6.00
N LEU A 318 -3.32 12.82 5.00
CA LEU A 318 -3.65 13.92 4.10
C LEU A 318 -3.00 13.66 2.75
N ALA A 319 -3.77 13.79 1.68
CA ALA A 319 -3.28 13.83 0.31
C ALA A 319 -3.54 15.23 -0.28
N THR A 320 -2.50 15.84 -0.82
CA THR A 320 -2.58 17.18 -1.40
C THR A 320 -1.81 17.27 -2.70
N THR A 321 -1.88 18.41 -3.38
CA THR A 321 -1.14 18.67 -4.61
C THR A 321 -0.40 19.99 -4.49
N ARG A 322 0.56 20.22 -5.38
CA ARG A 322 1.28 21.50 -5.49
C ARG A 322 0.34 22.71 -5.66
N ARG A 323 -0.87 22.52 -6.14
CA ARG A 323 -1.86 23.61 -6.22
C ARG A 323 -2.26 24.18 -4.86
N LYS A 324 -2.24 23.35 -3.81
CA LYS A 324 -2.62 23.74 -2.45
C LYS A 324 -1.40 24.04 -1.57
N VAL A 325 -0.28 23.33 -1.82
CA VAL A 325 0.97 23.48 -1.05
C VAL A 325 2.11 23.64 -2.03
N ALA A 326 2.86 24.73 -1.91
CA ALA A 326 4.01 25.07 -2.74
C ALA A 326 5.28 25.14 -1.92
N SER A 327 6.44 24.99 -2.58
CA SER A 327 7.72 25.25 -1.93
C SER A 327 7.84 26.74 -1.57
N LYS A 328 8.67 27.03 -0.57
CA LYS A 328 9.03 28.39 -0.18
C LYS A 328 9.97 29.08 -1.19
N GLN A 329 10.32 28.39 -2.28
CA GLN A 329 11.12 28.99 -3.33
C GLN A 329 10.33 30.06 -4.08
N ARG A 330 10.82 31.28 -4.06
CA ARG A 330 10.25 32.36 -4.84
C ARG A 330 10.55 32.15 -6.32
N ARG A 331 9.53 32.33 -7.13
CA ARG A 331 9.59 32.17 -8.59
C ARG A 331 9.11 33.43 -9.29
N PRO A 332 9.63 33.77 -10.48
CA PRO A 332 9.07 34.80 -11.33
C PRO A 332 7.59 34.54 -11.62
N PRO A 333 6.75 35.59 -11.79
CA PRO A 333 5.29 35.42 -11.94
C PRO A 333 4.87 34.43 -13.03
N ALA A 334 5.53 34.44 -14.18
CA ALA A 334 5.24 33.52 -15.29
C ALA A 334 5.53 32.05 -14.92
N VAL A 335 6.64 31.79 -14.20
CA VAL A 335 7.01 30.47 -13.71
C VAL A 335 6.04 29.98 -12.62
N ALA A 336 5.69 30.87 -11.69
CA ALA A 336 4.73 30.58 -10.64
C ALA A 336 3.35 30.21 -11.21
N GLU A 337 2.88 30.91 -12.24
CA GLU A 337 1.62 30.63 -12.93
C GLU A 337 1.68 29.29 -13.67
N HIS A 338 2.81 28.97 -14.34
CA HIS A 338 3.01 27.68 -14.97
C HIS A 338 2.91 26.53 -13.94
N LEU A 339 3.64 26.65 -12.84
CA LEU A 339 3.59 25.66 -11.74
C LEU A 339 2.20 25.54 -11.12
N ARG A 340 1.42 26.62 -11.05
CA ARG A 340 0.03 26.58 -10.60
C ARG A 340 -0.84 25.75 -11.54
N LYS A 341 -0.68 25.87 -12.85
CA LYS A 341 -1.39 25.09 -13.88
C LYS A 341 -0.97 23.61 -13.83
N ALA A 342 0.33 23.35 -13.82
CA ALA A 342 0.89 22.00 -13.79
C ALA A 342 0.78 21.30 -12.41
N GLY A 343 0.39 22.02 -11.37
CA GLY A 343 0.50 21.58 -9.97
C GLY A 343 -0.31 20.34 -9.57
N LYS A 344 -1.23 19.83 -10.42
CA LYS A 344 -1.86 18.52 -10.22
C LYS A 344 -0.88 17.35 -10.45
N ARG A 345 0.19 17.58 -11.22
CA ARG A 345 1.20 16.59 -11.59
C ARG A 345 2.24 16.33 -10.48
N LEU A 346 2.15 17.04 -9.35
CA LEU A 346 2.93 16.84 -8.14
C LEU A 346 1.97 16.62 -6.97
N ARG A 347 2.12 15.47 -6.31
CA ARG A 347 1.29 15.04 -5.17
C ARG A 347 2.15 14.81 -3.94
N LEU A 348 1.60 15.23 -2.78
CA LEU A 348 2.19 15.03 -1.47
C LEU A 348 1.22 14.23 -0.60
N TYR A 349 1.67 13.11 -0.05
CA TYR A 349 0.95 12.25 0.88
C TYR A 349 1.61 12.31 2.25
N HIS A 350 0.89 12.78 3.26
CA HIS A 350 1.34 12.71 4.65
C HIS A 350 0.93 11.36 5.23
N LEU A 351 1.92 10.51 5.49
CA LEU A 351 1.70 9.21 6.08
C LEU A 351 1.72 9.29 7.61
N GLN A 352 1.04 8.35 8.27
CA GLN A 352 0.97 8.29 9.73
C GLN A 352 0.90 6.85 10.25
N GLY A 353 1.28 6.69 11.53
CA GLY A 353 1.21 5.42 12.24
C GLY A 353 2.24 4.40 11.79
N PRO A 354 2.10 3.14 12.15
CA PRO A 354 2.98 2.07 11.70
C PRO A 354 2.64 1.68 10.25
N LEU A 355 3.66 1.72 9.40
CA LEU A 355 3.58 1.30 8.00
C LEU A 355 3.94 -0.18 7.87
N ALA A 356 2.92 -1.04 7.94
CA ALA A 356 3.00 -2.43 7.56
C ALA A 356 2.54 -2.61 6.09
N PHE A 357 2.80 -3.77 5.48
CA PHE A 357 2.38 -4.08 4.11
C PHE A 357 0.92 -3.69 3.84
N ALA A 358 -0.02 -4.14 4.68
CA ALA A 358 -1.45 -3.87 4.48
C ALA A 358 -1.84 -2.39 4.62
N ALA A 359 -1.00 -1.56 5.26
CA ALA A 359 -1.20 -0.12 5.35
C ALA A 359 -0.62 0.62 4.14
N VAL A 360 0.48 0.11 3.56
CA VAL A 360 1.18 0.72 2.43
C VAL A 360 0.59 0.26 1.09
N GLU A 361 0.06 -0.95 1.00
CA GLU A 361 -0.53 -1.49 -0.24
C GLU A 361 -1.57 -0.54 -0.88
N PRO A 362 -2.58 -0.02 -0.15
CA PRO A 362 -3.54 0.93 -0.73
C PRO A 362 -2.89 2.23 -1.22
N VAL A 363 -1.83 2.69 -0.54
CA VAL A 363 -1.07 3.90 -0.94
C VAL A 363 -0.35 3.65 -2.26
N VAL A 364 0.34 2.52 -2.38
CA VAL A 364 1.05 2.12 -3.59
C VAL A 364 0.07 1.98 -4.77
N ARG A 365 -1.06 1.34 -4.54
CA ARG A 365 -2.11 1.19 -5.55
C ARG A 365 -2.64 2.56 -6.03
N GLU A 366 -2.91 3.50 -5.12
CA GLU A 366 -3.32 4.85 -5.49
C GLU A 366 -2.24 5.57 -6.29
N ILE A 367 -0.97 5.48 -5.89
CA ILE A 367 0.17 6.06 -6.61
C ILE A 367 0.23 5.49 -8.03
N MET A 368 0.17 4.17 -8.18
CA MET A 368 0.25 3.51 -9.49
C MET A 368 -0.94 3.86 -10.39
N ALA A 369 -2.16 3.92 -9.84
CA ALA A 369 -3.35 4.35 -10.58
C ALA A 369 -3.25 5.81 -11.10
N ARG A 370 -2.46 6.65 -10.41
CA ARG A 370 -2.25 8.05 -10.79
C ARG A 370 -0.97 8.32 -11.57
N ALA A 371 -0.18 7.30 -11.88
CA ALA A 371 1.09 7.46 -12.58
C ALA A 371 0.94 8.05 -13.99
N SER A 372 -0.25 7.95 -14.60
CA SER A 372 -0.55 8.56 -15.91
C SER A 372 -0.67 10.08 -15.84
N ASP A 373 -1.17 10.65 -14.76
CA ASP A 373 -1.46 12.09 -14.60
C ASP A 373 -0.51 12.82 -13.62
N THR A 374 0.39 12.10 -12.99
CA THR A 374 1.30 12.61 -11.95
C THR A 374 2.75 12.31 -12.29
N ASN A 375 3.64 13.28 -12.17
CA ASN A 375 5.07 13.15 -12.48
C ASN A 375 5.93 12.94 -11.24
N CYS A 376 5.51 13.52 -10.12
CA CYS A 376 6.25 13.45 -8.87
C CYS A 376 5.30 13.15 -7.71
N PHE A 377 5.64 12.13 -6.94
CA PHE A 377 4.98 11.74 -5.71
C PHE A 377 5.93 11.97 -4.54
N ILE A 378 5.44 12.60 -3.49
CA ILE A 378 6.18 12.85 -2.24
C ILE A 378 5.47 12.12 -1.11
N LEU A 379 6.19 11.28 -0.38
CA LEU A 379 5.71 10.62 0.84
C LEU A 379 6.35 11.28 2.06
N ASN A 380 5.55 12.00 2.83
CA ASN A 380 5.99 12.58 4.10
C ASN A 380 5.89 11.54 5.21
N LEU A 381 7.01 11.30 5.90
CA LEU A 381 7.15 10.28 6.93
C LEU A 381 7.18 10.85 8.37
N ARG A 382 6.88 12.13 8.56
CA ARG A 382 6.98 12.81 9.87
C ARG A 382 6.18 12.14 10.98
N MET A 383 4.97 11.63 10.66
CA MET A 383 4.06 11.01 11.61
C MET A 383 4.12 9.47 11.59
N VAL A 384 5.10 8.92 10.88
CA VAL A 384 5.31 7.48 10.81
C VAL A 384 6.02 7.01 12.09
N GLN A 385 5.50 5.96 12.71
CA GLN A 385 5.99 5.42 13.98
C GLN A 385 6.89 4.20 13.80
N ALA A 386 6.63 3.40 12.78
CA ALA A 386 7.40 2.22 12.41
C ALA A 386 7.22 1.93 10.92
N ILE A 387 8.20 1.29 10.29
CA ILE A 387 8.10 0.77 8.92
C ILE A 387 8.62 -0.67 8.94
N ASP A 388 7.80 -1.63 8.52
CA ASP A 388 8.24 -3.01 8.42
C ASP A 388 9.04 -3.28 7.12
N PRO A 389 9.84 -4.37 7.07
CA PRO A 389 10.65 -4.68 5.90
C PRO A 389 9.83 -4.89 4.62
N ALA A 390 8.62 -5.46 4.72
CA ALA A 390 7.76 -5.68 3.57
C ALA A 390 7.21 -4.36 3.01
N ALA A 391 6.80 -3.43 3.88
CA ALA A 391 6.40 -2.08 3.48
C ALA A 391 7.56 -1.33 2.82
N THR A 392 8.77 -1.44 3.37
CA THR A 392 9.95 -0.81 2.80
C THR A 392 10.28 -1.37 1.42
N SER A 393 10.25 -2.70 1.25
CA SER A 393 10.47 -3.38 -0.02
C SER A 393 9.42 -2.98 -1.07
N LEU A 394 8.15 -2.87 -0.66
CA LEU A 394 7.05 -2.44 -1.52
C LEU A 394 7.23 -0.99 -2.00
N LEU A 395 7.64 -0.08 -1.12
CA LEU A 395 7.94 1.32 -1.47
C LEU A 395 9.14 1.43 -2.43
N ALA A 396 10.19 0.64 -2.20
CA ALA A 396 11.36 0.59 -3.08
C ALA A 396 11.02 0.02 -4.47
N GLY A 397 10.21 -1.04 -4.53
CA GLY A 397 9.66 -1.61 -5.77
C GLY A 397 8.84 -0.58 -6.54
N THR A 398 7.92 0.10 -5.85
CA THR A 398 7.08 1.17 -6.43
C THR A 398 7.93 2.29 -7.04
N ARG A 399 8.98 2.71 -6.34
CA ARG A 399 9.91 3.72 -6.87
C ARG A 399 10.59 3.26 -8.16
N ARG A 400 11.09 2.03 -8.20
CA ARG A 400 11.75 1.47 -9.40
C ARG A 400 10.80 1.44 -10.60
N GLU A 401 9.57 1.00 -10.39
CA GLU A 401 8.57 0.95 -11.44
C GLU A 401 8.22 2.35 -11.95
N LEU A 402 8.00 3.31 -11.05
CA LEU A 402 7.74 4.70 -11.43
C LEU A 402 8.90 5.32 -12.22
N LEU A 403 10.15 5.04 -11.83
CA LEU A 403 11.33 5.48 -12.59
C LEU A 403 11.34 4.90 -14.01
N GLY A 404 10.96 3.64 -14.19
CA GLY A 404 10.78 3.01 -15.51
C GLY A 404 9.71 3.69 -16.38
N LEU A 405 8.73 4.35 -15.75
CA LEU A 405 7.68 5.14 -16.41
C LEU A 405 8.08 6.63 -16.59
N GLY A 406 9.30 7.02 -16.24
CA GLY A 406 9.73 8.42 -16.23
C GLY A 406 9.07 9.27 -15.13
N LYS A 407 8.62 8.63 -14.04
CA LYS A 407 7.99 9.27 -12.89
C LYS A 407 8.90 9.18 -11.67
N VAL A 408 8.67 10.03 -10.67
CA VAL A 408 9.54 10.10 -9.50
C VAL A 408 8.73 9.92 -8.22
N LEU A 409 9.24 9.06 -7.33
CA LEU A 409 8.79 8.91 -5.96
C LEU A 409 9.92 9.32 -5.02
N ILE A 410 9.66 10.26 -4.12
CA ILE A 410 10.61 10.77 -3.13
C ILE A 410 9.99 10.78 -1.73
N PHE A 411 10.86 10.85 -0.73
CA PHE A 411 10.50 10.79 0.68
C PHE A 411 10.90 12.08 1.37
N SER A 412 10.02 12.67 2.15
CA SER A 412 10.28 13.86 2.96
C SER A 412 10.09 13.60 4.45
N GLU A 413 10.69 14.43 5.31
CA GLU A 413 10.71 14.27 6.77
C GLU A 413 11.19 12.86 7.18
N ALA A 414 12.14 12.32 6.42
CA ALA A 414 12.54 10.92 6.46
C ALA A 414 13.85 10.68 7.25
N SER A 415 14.31 11.66 8.05
CA SER A 415 15.58 11.59 8.77
C SER A 415 15.70 10.39 9.71
N THR A 416 14.61 10.00 10.37
CA THR A 416 14.55 8.81 11.24
C THR A 416 14.66 7.50 10.46
N TRP A 417 14.19 7.47 9.20
CA TRP A 417 14.08 6.28 8.36
C TRP A 417 15.18 6.18 7.32
N TRP A 418 16.14 7.11 7.35
CA TRP A 418 17.19 7.23 6.36
C TRP A 418 17.91 5.94 6.05
N GLN A 419 18.46 5.27 7.08
CA GLN A 419 19.23 4.05 6.88
C GLN A 419 18.36 2.91 6.33
N LEU A 420 17.15 2.74 6.88
CA LEU A 420 16.19 1.73 6.43
C LEU A 420 15.83 1.88 4.93
N LEU A 421 15.63 3.11 4.48
CA LEU A 421 15.32 3.40 3.08
C LEU A 421 16.52 3.13 2.16
N ILE A 422 17.74 3.50 2.57
CA ILE A 422 18.98 3.21 1.82
C ILE A 422 19.20 1.70 1.71
N ASP A 423 19.05 0.96 2.81
CA ASP A 423 19.24 -0.50 2.85
C ASP A 423 18.22 -1.23 1.95
N ALA A 424 17.06 -0.64 1.73
CA ALA A 424 16.06 -1.13 0.78
C ALA A 424 16.34 -0.75 -0.69
N GLY A 425 17.45 -0.05 -0.97
CA GLY A 425 17.85 0.35 -2.33
C GLY A 425 17.22 1.65 -2.82
N ILE A 426 16.76 2.52 -1.92
CA ILE A 426 16.28 3.87 -2.27
C ILE A 426 17.47 4.82 -2.30
N ASP A 427 17.67 5.51 -3.43
CA ASP A 427 18.78 6.42 -3.62
C ASP A 427 18.74 7.59 -2.65
N ARG A 428 19.92 8.06 -2.24
CA ARG A 428 20.09 9.19 -1.31
C ARG A 428 19.39 10.46 -1.79
N GLU A 429 19.43 10.71 -3.08
CA GLU A 429 18.84 11.88 -3.73
C GLU A 429 17.30 11.90 -3.67
N ALA A 430 16.68 10.77 -3.34
CA ALA A 430 15.24 10.65 -3.17
C ALA A 430 14.76 10.93 -1.74
N ILE A 431 15.69 11.16 -0.79
CA ILE A 431 15.37 11.29 0.63
C ILE A 431 15.65 12.72 1.09
N PHE A 432 14.64 13.44 1.51
CA PHE A 432 14.68 14.84 1.93
C PHE A 432 14.42 15.00 3.42
N THR A 433 15.07 15.97 4.02
CA THR A 433 14.94 16.28 5.45
C THR A 433 13.61 16.95 5.79
N ASP A 434 13.01 17.66 4.83
CA ASP A 434 11.75 18.37 5.00
C ASP A 434 10.90 18.40 3.70
N ASP A 435 9.62 18.77 3.83
CA ASP A 435 8.69 18.89 2.70
C ASP A 435 9.06 19.98 1.72
N ASP A 436 9.66 21.07 2.19
CA ASP A 436 9.93 22.24 1.38
C ASP A 436 10.98 21.95 0.30
N PHE A 437 12.06 21.25 0.66
CA PHE A 437 13.07 20.80 -0.31
C PHE A 437 12.54 19.73 -1.26
N ALA A 438 11.68 18.82 -0.76
CA ALA A 438 11.05 17.81 -1.60
C ALA A 438 10.08 18.45 -2.62
N LEU A 439 9.29 19.44 -2.18
CA LEU A 439 8.41 20.22 -3.06
C LEU A 439 9.19 21.00 -4.09
N GLU A 440 10.26 21.68 -3.68
CA GLU A 440 11.15 22.42 -4.57
C GLU A 440 11.76 21.52 -5.65
N TYR A 441 12.24 20.34 -5.26
CA TYR A 441 12.75 19.34 -6.20
C TYR A 441 11.67 18.93 -7.21
N GLY A 442 10.45 18.58 -6.75
CA GLY A 442 9.35 18.21 -7.61
C GLY A 442 8.88 19.36 -8.53
N GLU A 443 8.89 20.60 -8.04
CA GLU A 443 8.61 21.78 -8.86
C GLU A 443 9.68 21.98 -9.96
N ASN A 444 10.95 21.76 -9.66
CA ASN A 444 12.04 21.85 -10.63
C ASN A 444 11.91 20.76 -11.71
N LEU A 445 11.48 19.55 -11.35
CA LEU A 445 11.17 18.51 -12.34
C LEU A 445 10.06 18.94 -13.30
N LEU A 446 8.97 19.52 -12.80
CA LEU A 446 7.89 20.02 -13.64
C LEU A 446 8.33 21.14 -14.58
N LEU A 447 9.28 21.97 -14.16
CA LEU A 447 9.83 23.06 -14.96
C LEU A 447 10.80 22.56 -16.03
N ALA A 448 11.62 21.55 -15.73
CA ALA A 448 12.57 20.96 -16.67
C ALA A 448 11.89 20.40 -17.93
N GLU A 449 10.65 19.91 -17.82
CA GLU A 449 9.89 19.40 -18.96
C GLU A 449 9.44 20.50 -19.95
N CYS A 450 9.23 21.72 -19.46
CA CYS A 450 8.66 22.80 -20.24
C CYS A 450 9.67 23.88 -20.64
N PHE A 451 10.78 23.96 -19.95
CA PHE A 451 11.80 24.98 -20.11
C PHE A 451 13.16 24.32 -20.37
N GLN A 452 13.22 23.38 -21.31
CA GLN A 452 14.46 22.65 -21.68
C GLN A 452 15.59 23.60 -22.12
N ASP A 453 15.27 24.80 -22.64
CA ASP A 453 16.23 25.81 -23.06
C ASP A 453 16.54 26.88 -22.00
N VAL A 454 15.86 26.86 -20.84
CA VAL A 454 16.19 27.77 -19.75
C VAL A 454 17.19 27.07 -18.84
N ALA A 455 18.46 27.15 -19.20
CA ALA A 455 19.55 26.77 -18.30
C ALA A 455 19.44 27.63 -17.03
N TRP A 456 18.92 27.04 -15.93
CA TRP A 456 18.83 27.69 -14.59
C TRP A 456 20.20 28.16 -14.10
N GLU A 457 21.26 27.71 -14.75
CA GLU A 457 22.63 28.13 -14.55
C GLU A 457 23.03 29.31 -15.47
N ALA A 458 22.20 29.69 -16.45
CA ALA A 458 22.49 30.84 -17.30
C ALA A 458 22.39 32.14 -16.51
N GLN A 459 23.31 33.04 -16.78
CA GLN A 459 23.31 34.37 -16.20
C GLN A 459 22.08 35.15 -16.67
N THR A 460 21.24 35.61 -15.72
CA THR A 460 20.10 36.47 -16.03
C THR A 460 20.60 37.89 -16.31
N PRO A 461 20.35 38.44 -17.51
CA PRO A 461 20.70 39.80 -17.83
C PRO A 461 20.00 40.81 -16.91
N LEU A 462 20.63 41.96 -16.64
CA LEU A 462 20.11 42.97 -15.71
C LEU A 462 18.69 43.43 -16.08
N GLU A 463 18.41 43.61 -17.37
CA GLU A 463 17.11 44.04 -17.87
C GLU A 463 15.96 43.08 -17.53
N LYS A 464 16.27 41.79 -17.26
CA LYS A 464 15.30 40.77 -16.84
C LYS A 464 15.18 40.65 -15.33
N CYS A 465 16.01 41.34 -14.57
CA CYS A 465 15.92 41.36 -13.11
C CYS A 465 14.81 42.30 -12.64
N ALA A 466 14.00 41.86 -11.66
CA ALA A 466 12.84 42.64 -11.20
C ALA A 466 13.18 44.06 -10.73
N LEU A 467 14.34 44.26 -10.14
CA LEU A 467 14.82 45.57 -9.68
C LEU A 467 15.01 46.55 -10.83
N PHE A 468 15.37 46.06 -12.00
CA PHE A 468 15.69 46.88 -13.18
C PHE A 468 14.57 46.90 -14.23
N ALA A 469 13.38 46.51 -13.86
CA ALA A 469 12.23 46.55 -14.77
C ALA A 469 11.91 48.00 -15.23
N GLY A 470 11.76 48.20 -16.53
CA GLY A 470 11.40 49.49 -17.14
C GLY A 470 12.56 50.51 -17.27
N PHE A 471 13.80 50.05 -17.09
CA PHE A 471 14.99 50.91 -17.36
C PHE A 471 15.36 50.84 -18.84
N GLU A 472 15.80 51.98 -19.37
CA GLU A 472 16.31 52.11 -20.74
C GLU A 472 17.81 51.66 -20.79
N PHE A 473 18.27 51.35 -22.01
CA PHE A 473 19.62 50.81 -22.22
C PHE A 473 20.73 51.70 -21.61
N GLU A 474 20.64 53.01 -21.74
CA GLU A 474 21.64 53.96 -21.19
C GLU A 474 21.61 53.98 -19.65
N GLU A 475 20.41 53.90 -19.07
CA GLU A 475 20.24 53.82 -17.60
C GLU A 475 20.82 52.53 -17.03
N LEU A 476 20.61 51.39 -17.72
CA LEU A 476 21.18 50.11 -17.36
C LEU A 476 22.72 50.12 -17.45
N ALA A 477 23.26 50.72 -18.50
CA ALA A 477 24.72 50.86 -18.66
C ALA A 477 25.36 51.74 -17.58
N LEU A 478 24.65 52.77 -17.08
CA LEU A 478 25.08 53.55 -15.92
C LEU A 478 25.07 52.65 -14.63
N LEU A 479 23.98 51.94 -14.39
CA LEU A 479 23.84 51.08 -13.24
C LEU A 479 24.90 49.97 -13.24
N GLU A 480 25.19 49.36 -14.38
CA GLU A 480 26.19 48.30 -14.50
C GLU A 480 27.59 48.75 -14.07
N ARG A 481 27.96 50.01 -14.30
CA ARG A 481 29.21 50.59 -13.82
C ARG A 481 29.24 50.84 -12.31
N LEU A 482 28.06 50.99 -11.69
CA LEU A 482 27.92 51.23 -10.25
C LEU A 482 27.77 49.96 -9.44
N LEU A 483 27.47 48.84 -10.08
CA LEU A 483 27.25 47.54 -9.44
C LEU A 483 28.56 46.75 -9.36
N ALA A 484 28.91 46.30 -8.17
CA ALA A 484 30.03 45.37 -7.97
C ALA A 484 29.55 43.91 -8.24
N THR A 485 30.43 43.11 -8.86
CA THR A 485 30.16 41.66 -9.02
C THR A 485 30.80 40.91 -7.86
N ARG A 486 30.02 40.00 -7.22
CA ARG A 486 30.54 39.09 -6.19
C ARG A 486 30.04 37.66 -6.47
N CYS A 487 30.96 36.69 -6.29
CA CYS A 487 30.71 35.28 -6.47
C CYS A 487 30.85 34.54 -5.14
N TYR A 488 29.96 33.56 -4.92
CA TYR A 488 29.91 32.74 -3.72
C TYR A 488 29.85 31.27 -4.08
N GLN A 489 30.49 30.42 -3.30
CA GLN A 489 30.45 28.96 -3.44
C GLN A 489 29.34 28.38 -2.57
N ARG A 490 28.94 27.13 -2.88
CA ARG A 490 27.94 26.39 -2.11
C ARG A 490 28.26 26.41 -0.60
N GLY A 491 27.26 26.76 0.20
CA GLY A 491 27.37 26.81 1.67
C GLY A 491 28.00 28.11 2.22
N GLN A 492 28.52 29.02 1.36
CA GLN A 492 29.01 30.30 1.82
C GLN A 492 27.87 31.23 2.25
N THR A 493 28.04 31.89 3.39
CA THR A 493 27.11 32.91 3.87
C THR A 493 27.36 34.20 3.10
N ILE A 494 26.34 34.69 2.41
CA ILE A 494 26.35 35.97 1.67
C ILE A 494 26.04 37.11 2.64
N VAL A 495 25.06 36.88 3.52
CA VAL A 495 24.58 37.84 4.52
C VAL A 495 24.31 37.09 5.81
N ALA A 496 24.74 37.63 6.95
CA ALA A 496 24.46 37.05 8.25
C ALA A 496 23.47 37.91 9.05
N ALA A 497 22.50 37.25 9.71
CA ALA A 497 21.52 37.91 10.59
C ALA A 497 22.21 38.72 11.68
N GLY A 498 21.70 39.91 11.97
CA GLY A 498 22.25 40.84 12.97
C GLY A 498 23.42 41.71 12.48
N GLN A 499 24.00 41.44 11.32
CA GLN A 499 25.04 42.31 10.76
C GLN A 499 24.45 43.62 10.23
N SER A 500 25.14 44.74 10.48
CA SER A 500 24.85 45.99 9.78
C SER A 500 25.32 45.90 8.34
N SER A 501 24.53 46.40 7.40
CA SER A 501 24.90 46.37 5.99
C SER A 501 24.26 47.49 5.19
N ASP A 502 25.07 48.11 4.34
CA ASP A 502 24.68 49.14 3.38
C ASP A 502 24.70 48.63 1.94
N GLU A 503 24.37 47.38 1.74
CA GLU A 503 24.44 46.72 0.44
C GLU A 503 23.12 46.04 0.08
N LEU A 504 22.73 46.15 -1.21
CA LEU A 504 21.61 45.50 -1.84
C LEU A 504 22.14 44.51 -2.88
N PHE A 505 21.62 43.31 -2.89
CA PHE A 505 22.05 42.20 -3.75
C PHE A 505 21.03 41.85 -4.79
N VAL A 506 21.45 41.64 -6.02
CA VAL A 506 20.65 41.08 -7.12
C VAL A 506 21.34 39.80 -7.59
N ILE A 507 20.67 38.66 -7.50
CA ILE A 507 21.23 37.40 -7.99
C ILE A 507 21.12 37.40 -9.52
N THR A 508 22.26 37.26 -10.20
CA THR A 508 22.33 37.12 -11.65
C THR A 508 22.52 35.65 -12.07
N ARG A 509 23.08 34.83 -11.16
CA ARG A 509 23.26 33.38 -11.40
C ARG A 509 23.11 32.60 -10.10
N GLY A 510 22.50 31.42 -10.15
CA GLY A 510 22.36 30.51 -9.01
C GLY A 510 21.18 30.81 -8.10
N SER A 511 21.22 30.25 -6.89
CA SER A 511 20.16 30.40 -5.88
C SER A 511 20.74 30.47 -4.46
N ALA A 512 20.04 31.18 -3.57
CA ALA A 512 20.45 31.40 -2.18
C ALA A 512 19.27 31.16 -1.24
N MET A 513 19.52 30.48 -0.12
CA MET A 513 18.56 30.17 0.95
C MET A 513 18.55 31.30 1.97
N VAL A 514 17.33 31.72 2.35
CA VAL A 514 17.10 32.64 3.47
C VAL A 514 16.68 31.85 4.70
N SER A 515 17.38 32.05 5.79
CA SER A 515 17.14 31.33 7.02
C SER A 515 17.29 32.17 8.27
N VAL A 516 16.61 31.80 9.32
CA VAL A 516 16.78 32.40 10.66
C VAL A 516 17.22 31.34 11.66
N PRO A 517 18.13 31.68 12.58
CA PRO A 517 18.48 30.83 13.69
C PRO A 517 17.26 30.73 14.64
N THR A 518 16.95 29.50 15.10
CA THR A 518 15.91 29.22 16.07
C THR A 518 16.50 28.40 17.21
N GLN A 519 15.77 28.25 18.32
CA GLN A 519 16.18 27.40 19.46
C GLN A 519 16.45 25.94 19.07
N ASN A 520 15.78 25.45 18.02
CA ASN A 520 15.89 24.06 17.53
C ASN A 520 16.76 23.92 16.28
N GLY A 521 17.58 24.93 15.95
CA GLY A 521 18.45 24.92 14.76
C GLY A 521 18.19 26.10 13.82
N VAL A 522 18.27 25.86 12.50
CA VAL A 522 18.06 26.87 11.47
C VAL A 522 16.76 26.61 10.73
N THR A 523 15.86 27.60 10.72
CA THR A 523 14.59 27.51 9.99
C THR A 523 14.71 28.25 8.65
N ARG A 524 14.47 27.54 7.53
CA ARG A 524 14.37 28.12 6.20
C ARG A 524 13.11 28.98 6.09
N LEU A 525 13.27 30.24 5.69
CA LEU A 525 12.15 31.13 5.40
C LEU A 525 11.71 31.06 3.93
N ASN A 526 12.69 31.23 3.02
CA ASN A 526 12.46 31.13 1.58
C ASN A 526 13.80 30.91 0.84
N SER A 527 13.75 30.84 -0.49
CA SER A 527 14.94 30.90 -1.36
C SER A 527 14.76 31.89 -2.47
N PHE A 528 15.83 32.57 -2.83
CA PHE A 528 15.91 33.46 -3.96
C PHE A 528 16.63 32.79 -5.12
N THR A 529 16.21 33.09 -6.35
CA THR A 529 16.83 32.63 -7.58
C THR A 529 17.30 33.78 -8.43
N SER A 530 17.98 33.47 -9.52
CA SER A 530 18.43 34.45 -10.52
C SER A 530 17.29 35.40 -10.94
N GLY A 531 17.62 36.69 -11.06
CA GLY A 531 16.69 37.80 -11.32
C GLY A 531 16.03 38.41 -10.07
N MET A 532 16.27 37.84 -8.88
CA MET A 532 15.68 38.30 -7.62
C MET A 532 16.66 39.16 -6.80
N THR A 533 16.06 40.03 -5.96
CA THR A 533 16.77 40.96 -5.08
C THR A 533 16.58 40.58 -3.64
N PHE A 534 17.61 40.72 -2.81
CA PHE A 534 17.55 40.56 -1.36
C PHE A 534 18.39 41.62 -0.63
N GLY A 535 18.16 41.76 0.69
CA GLY A 535 18.79 42.75 1.51
C GLY A 535 18.17 44.15 1.41
N ASP A 536 17.01 44.23 0.77
CA ASP A 536 16.23 45.44 0.52
C ASP A 536 15.73 46.11 1.82
N ILE A 537 15.24 45.34 2.80
CA ILE A 537 14.75 45.88 4.09
C ILE A 537 15.86 46.66 4.77
N ALA A 538 16.96 45.99 5.10
CA ALA A 538 18.10 46.62 5.78
C ALA A 538 18.75 47.76 4.95
N PHE A 539 18.68 47.66 3.60
CA PHE A 539 19.16 48.73 2.72
C PHE A 539 18.27 49.96 2.79
N ILE A 540 16.95 49.84 2.97
CA ILE A 540 16.02 50.97 3.06
C ILE A 540 15.98 51.56 4.47
N ASP A 541 15.74 50.77 5.50
CA ASP A 541 15.47 51.21 6.86
C ASP A 541 16.71 51.33 7.76
N ARG A 542 17.87 50.89 7.25
CA ARG A 542 19.17 50.87 7.98
C ARG A 542 19.17 49.97 9.21
N SER A 543 18.24 49.02 9.30
CA SER A 543 18.21 48.04 10.37
C SER A 543 19.29 46.97 10.16
N PRO A 544 19.68 46.22 11.21
CA PRO A 544 20.49 45.03 11.03
C PRO A 544 19.81 44.00 10.13
N ARG A 545 20.58 43.13 9.48
CA ARG A 545 20.04 42.05 8.63
C ARG A 545 19.07 41.14 9.43
N SER A 546 17.87 40.93 8.92
CA SER A 546 16.83 40.14 9.58
C SER A 546 17.03 38.62 9.48
N ALA A 547 17.84 38.15 8.52
CA ALA A 547 18.04 36.73 8.24
C ALA A 547 19.42 36.46 7.67
N ASN A 548 19.85 35.18 7.74
CA ASN A 548 20.99 34.68 6.99
C ASN A 548 20.61 34.45 5.54
N VAL A 549 21.53 34.72 4.62
CA VAL A 549 21.42 34.33 3.21
C VAL A 549 22.63 33.48 2.87
N THR A 550 22.41 32.23 2.48
CA THR A 550 23.47 31.23 2.21
C THR A 550 23.35 30.71 0.78
N ALA A 551 24.44 30.60 0.06
CA ALA A 551 24.49 30.08 -1.29
C ALA A 551 24.15 28.57 -1.33
N LEU A 552 23.20 28.16 -2.17
CA LEU A 552 22.80 26.74 -2.35
C LEU A 552 23.69 26.03 -3.39
N GLY A 553 24.35 26.77 -4.24
CA GLY A 553 25.29 26.35 -5.26
C GLY A 553 26.27 27.51 -5.56
N PRO A 554 26.95 27.50 -6.70
CA PRO A 554 27.66 28.70 -7.18
C PRO A 554 26.67 29.84 -7.43
N VAL A 555 26.87 30.98 -6.79
CA VAL A 555 25.98 32.16 -6.89
C VAL A 555 26.79 33.35 -7.35
N GLU A 556 26.27 34.10 -8.33
CA GLU A 556 26.79 35.41 -8.73
C GLU A 556 25.78 36.48 -8.39
N CYS A 557 26.21 37.52 -7.70
CA CYS A 557 25.40 38.67 -7.32
C CYS A 557 25.97 39.96 -7.90
N ARG A 558 25.09 40.84 -8.36
CA ARG A 558 25.37 42.26 -8.56
C ARG A 558 25.01 42.99 -7.27
N VAL A 559 25.91 43.77 -6.75
CA VAL A 559 25.80 44.42 -5.44
C VAL A 559 25.78 45.93 -5.60
N LEU A 560 24.70 46.57 -5.13
CA LEU A 560 24.58 47.99 -5.06
C LEU A 560 24.94 48.47 -3.65
N THR A 561 26.04 49.19 -3.51
CA THR A 561 26.46 49.77 -2.23
C THR A 561 25.72 51.07 -1.94
N ARG A 562 25.59 51.44 -0.67
CA ARG A 562 24.99 52.71 -0.25
C ARG A 562 25.70 53.90 -0.90
N GLN A 563 27.03 53.87 -1.00
CA GLN A 563 27.81 54.91 -1.64
C GLN A 563 27.43 55.11 -3.12
N ALA A 564 27.34 54.00 -3.87
CA ALA A 564 26.92 54.02 -5.27
C ALA A 564 25.46 54.53 -5.42
N PHE A 565 24.57 54.12 -4.50
CA PHE A 565 23.17 54.57 -4.49
C PHE A 565 23.04 56.09 -4.18
N THR A 566 23.91 56.64 -3.30
CA THR A 566 23.94 58.08 -2.97
C THR A 566 24.45 58.90 -4.15
N ARG A 567 25.45 58.38 -4.89
CA ARG A 567 25.93 59.06 -6.12
C ARG A 567 24.82 59.33 -7.16
N LEU A 568 23.84 58.49 -7.20
CA LEU A 568 22.67 58.71 -8.11
C LEU A 568 21.88 59.96 -7.77
N ASP A 569 22.01 60.54 -6.56
CA ASP A 569 21.32 61.81 -6.22
C ASP A 569 21.74 62.95 -7.14
N SER A 570 23.04 63.00 -7.51
CA SER A 570 23.59 64.02 -8.38
C SER A 570 23.76 63.57 -9.84
N GLU A 571 24.06 62.28 -10.08
CA GLU A 571 24.39 61.80 -11.42
C GLU A 571 23.14 61.42 -12.23
N ALA A 572 22.10 60.82 -11.60
CA ALA A 572 20.88 60.34 -12.27
C ALA A 572 19.70 60.20 -11.30
N PRO A 573 19.10 61.31 -10.82
CA PRO A 573 17.97 61.24 -9.85
C PRO A 573 16.78 60.42 -10.32
N ALA A 574 16.45 60.46 -11.61
CA ALA A 574 15.36 59.69 -12.19
C ALA A 574 15.57 58.16 -12.08
N VAL A 575 16.81 57.72 -12.30
CA VAL A 575 17.22 56.32 -12.12
C VAL A 575 17.03 55.87 -10.66
N LYS A 576 17.44 56.72 -9.70
CA LYS A 576 17.26 56.44 -8.26
C LYS A 576 15.78 56.31 -7.87
N ILE A 577 14.92 57.23 -8.36
CA ILE A 577 13.48 57.19 -8.09
C ILE A 577 12.88 55.90 -8.63
N ARG A 578 13.24 55.47 -9.82
CA ARG A 578 12.74 54.23 -10.43
C ARG A 578 13.23 53.01 -9.67
N LEU A 579 14.47 52.96 -9.21
CA LEU A 579 14.97 51.90 -8.31
C LEU A 579 14.13 51.81 -7.04
N LEU A 580 13.83 52.94 -6.38
CA LEU A 580 12.99 52.96 -5.17
C LEU A 580 11.58 52.49 -5.45
N GLN A 581 10.99 52.90 -6.59
CA GLN A 581 9.66 52.41 -6.99
C GLN A 581 9.64 50.88 -7.20
N ASN A 582 10.66 50.33 -7.87
CA ASN A 582 10.78 48.90 -8.08
C ASN A 582 10.98 48.13 -6.78
N LEU A 583 11.79 48.66 -5.85
CA LEU A 583 11.94 48.11 -4.48
C LEU A 583 10.61 48.12 -3.73
N ALA A 584 9.87 49.22 -3.74
CA ALA A 584 8.56 49.34 -3.11
C ALA A 584 7.55 48.35 -3.69
N HIS A 585 7.56 48.15 -5.01
CA HIS A 585 6.74 47.14 -5.71
C HIS A 585 7.09 45.71 -5.24
N GLY A 586 8.38 45.39 -5.16
CA GLY A 586 8.85 44.09 -4.67
C GLY A 586 8.39 43.81 -3.23
N MET A 587 8.56 44.79 -2.34
CA MET A 587 8.12 44.70 -0.92
C MET A 587 6.59 44.54 -0.80
N SER A 588 5.82 45.29 -1.58
CA SER A 588 4.35 45.16 -1.63
C SER A 588 3.91 43.77 -2.09
N GLY A 589 4.62 43.19 -3.04
CA GLY A 589 4.43 41.81 -3.49
C GLY A 589 4.68 40.80 -2.37
N MET A 590 5.73 41.03 -1.57
CA MET A 590 6.09 40.20 -0.42
C MET A 590 4.99 40.21 0.66
N VAL A 591 4.51 41.39 1.05
CA VAL A 591 3.44 41.54 2.05
C VAL A 591 2.17 40.82 1.60
N ARG A 592 1.76 40.98 0.35
CA ARG A 592 0.60 40.27 -0.20
C ARG A 592 0.76 38.75 -0.22
N HIS A 593 1.98 38.26 -0.44
CA HIS A 593 2.27 36.82 -0.40
C HIS A 593 2.16 36.27 1.02
N LEU A 594 2.81 36.89 1.99
CA LEU A 594 2.75 36.52 3.40
C LEU A 594 1.32 36.56 3.96
N SER A 595 0.53 37.57 3.56
CA SER A 595 -0.87 37.66 3.97
C SER A 595 -1.72 36.49 3.46
N ARG A 596 -1.45 36.00 2.24
CA ARG A 596 -2.14 34.81 1.69
C ARG A 596 -1.70 33.53 2.38
N GLU A 597 -0.43 33.36 2.68
CA GLU A 597 0.07 32.20 3.43
C GLU A 597 -0.52 32.14 4.84
N LEU A 598 -0.56 33.26 5.55
CA LEU A 598 -1.22 33.34 6.87
C LEU A 598 -2.72 33.05 6.82
N ALA A 599 -3.41 33.46 5.76
CA ALA A 599 -4.81 33.14 5.56
C ALA A 599 -5.05 31.65 5.23
N ALA A 600 -4.09 30.98 4.62
CA ALA A 600 -4.17 29.55 4.30
C ALA A 600 -3.85 28.64 5.49
N LEU A 601 -3.24 29.18 6.57
CA LEU A 601 -2.93 28.47 7.81
C LEU A 601 -4.10 28.49 8.83
N LYS A 602 -5.11 29.29 8.59
CA LYS A 602 -6.39 29.33 9.34
C LYS A 602 -7.44 28.46 8.64
#